data_674886326d6341c7d88272409513c50a
#
_entry.id   674886326d6341c7d88272409513c50a
#
_cell.length_a   1.000
_cell.length_b   1.000
_cell.length_c   1.000
_cell.angle_alpha   90.00
_cell.angle_beta   90.00
_cell.angle_gamma   90.00
#
_symmetry.space_group_name_H-M   'P 1'
#
loop_
_entity.id
_entity.type
_entity.pdbx_description
1 polymer ?
#
loop_
_entity_poly.entity_id
_entity_poly.type
_entity_poly.pdbx_seq_one_letter_code
_entity_poly.pdbx_strand_id
1 'polypeptide(L)'
;IEKYADRKLAPYSPDEWHWVVKEGVKTLNENYWIPAFTLIMGLDNDEQPEDGWETIRLISELEREQPEAMFTATPLTFVPIGLLEKSEFYDMGQDNDPTQLGVMYKTWQHNFKYGIQKFMTRTGKHGAAGKLKATAFNGLARSLGGVPLGAMERYARRKGREHERVIEKIKAEYW
;
A
#
# COMPACT_ATOMS: atom_id res chain seq x y z
N ILE A 1 -11.66 -5.43 -9.21
CA ILE A 1 -12.26 -4.15 -9.67
C ILE A 1 -13.47 -4.41 -10.57
N GLU A 2 -13.38 -5.24 -11.59
CA GLU A 2 -14.47 -5.51 -12.55
C GLU A 2 -15.79 -5.87 -11.88
N LYS A 3 -15.75 -6.73 -10.87
CA LYS A 3 -16.96 -7.23 -10.18
C LYS A 3 -17.70 -6.18 -9.34
N TYR A 4 -16.99 -5.21 -8.76
CA TYR A 4 -17.54 -4.28 -7.77
C TYR A 4 -17.57 -2.82 -8.21
N ALA A 5 -16.85 -2.47 -9.27
CA ALA A 5 -16.62 -1.10 -9.64
C ALA A 5 -17.27 -0.66 -10.95
N ASP A 6 -17.99 -1.54 -11.62
CA ASP A 6 -18.58 -1.33 -12.95
C ASP A 6 -19.33 0.01 -13.09
N ARG A 7 -20.03 0.45 -12.03
CA ARG A 7 -20.72 1.74 -12.00
C ARG A 7 -19.96 2.87 -11.32
N LYS A 8 -18.89 2.55 -10.57
CA LYS A 8 -18.14 3.54 -9.80
C LYS A 8 -16.96 4.09 -10.58
N LEU A 9 -16.52 3.38 -11.61
CA LEU A 9 -15.42 3.80 -12.48
C LEU A 9 -15.85 4.69 -13.65
N ALA A 10 -17.16 4.77 -13.93
CA ALA A 10 -17.64 5.59 -15.06
C ALA A 10 -17.10 7.03 -14.97
N PRO A 11 -16.60 7.60 -16.08
CA PRO A 11 -16.67 7.09 -17.45
C PRO A 11 -15.54 6.13 -17.86
N TYR A 12 -14.66 5.73 -16.95
CA TYR A 12 -13.51 4.91 -17.24
C TYR A 12 -13.83 3.40 -17.20
N SER A 13 -13.09 2.62 -17.96
CA SER A 13 -13.11 1.16 -17.92
C SER A 13 -12.20 0.60 -16.81
N PRO A 14 -12.38 -0.66 -16.40
CA PRO A 14 -11.46 -1.32 -15.45
C PRO A 14 -9.99 -1.32 -15.92
N ASP A 15 -9.74 -1.48 -17.22
CA ASP A 15 -8.40 -1.48 -17.81
C ASP A 15 -7.69 -0.12 -17.69
N GLU A 16 -8.45 0.97 -17.62
CA GLU A 16 -7.93 2.31 -17.46
C GLU A 16 -7.63 2.67 -16.00
N TRP A 17 -7.99 1.81 -15.04
CA TRP A 17 -7.93 2.13 -13.62
C TRP A 17 -6.53 2.49 -13.12
N HIS A 18 -5.51 1.75 -13.54
CA HIS A 18 -4.12 2.05 -13.18
C HIS A 18 -3.70 3.44 -13.66
N TRP A 19 -4.08 3.79 -14.88
CA TRP A 19 -3.83 5.13 -15.43
C TRP A 19 -4.60 6.20 -14.65
N VAL A 20 -5.88 5.99 -14.36
CA VAL A 20 -6.70 6.92 -13.57
C VAL A 20 -6.08 7.21 -12.21
N VAL A 21 -5.61 6.18 -11.51
CA VAL A 21 -4.96 6.34 -10.21
C VAL A 21 -3.66 7.14 -10.35
N LYS A 22 -2.83 6.83 -11.34
CA LYS A 22 -1.55 7.51 -11.57
C LYS A 22 -1.74 8.99 -11.91
N GLU A 23 -2.65 9.32 -12.81
CA GLU A 23 -2.98 10.71 -13.15
C GLU A 23 -3.65 11.43 -11.98
N GLY A 24 -4.48 10.75 -11.21
CA GLY A 24 -5.07 11.29 -9.99
C GLY A 24 -4.02 11.70 -8.96
N VAL A 25 -3.04 10.82 -8.69
CA VAL A 25 -1.92 11.14 -7.78
C VAL A 25 -1.15 12.35 -8.27
N LYS A 26 -0.80 12.38 -9.55
CA LYS A 26 -0.08 13.49 -10.18
C LYS A 26 -0.85 14.80 -10.02
N THR A 27 -2.10 14.83 -10.47
CA THR A 27 -2.97 16.01 -10.41
C THR A 27 -3.14 16.53 -9.00
N LEU A 28 -3.38 15.64 -8.02
CA LEU A 28 -3.51 16.05 -6.63
C LEU A 28 -2.21 16.63 -6.08
N ASN A 29 -1.06 16.02 -6.38
CA ASN A 29 0.24 16.51 -5.93
C ASN A 29 0.60 17.87 -6.56
N GLU A 30 0.28 18.08 -7.84
CA GLU A 30 0.45 19.38 -8.53
C GLU A 30 -0.36 20.49 -7.85
N ASN A 31 -1.49 20.13 -7.24
CA ASN A 31 -2.35 21.04 -6.48
C ASN A 31 -2.08 21.02 -4.96
N TYR A 32 -0.92 20.52 -4.53
CA TYR A 32 -0.47 20.46 -3.12
C TYR A 32 -1.31 19.55 -2.22
N TRP A 33 -2.07 18.61 -2.77
CA TRP A 33 -2.78 17.58 -2.01
C TRP A 33 -1.97 16.30 -1.93
N ILE A 34 -2.10 15.61 -0.81
CA ILE A 34 -1.50 14.28 -0.60
C ILE A 34 -2.65 13.27 -0.56
N PRO A 35 -2.84 12.47 -1.63
CA PRO A 35 -3.89 11.48 -1.62
C PRO A 35 -3.62 10.36 -0.62
N ALA A 36 -4.68 9.86 -0.01
CA ALA A 36 -4.66 8.66 0.83
C ALA A 36 -5.48 7.57 0.15
N PHE A 37 -4.83 6.47 -0.20
CA PHE A 37 -5.50 5.32 -0.77
C PHE A 37 -6.00 4.39 0.32
N THR A 38 -7.22 3.93 0.16
CA THR A 38 -7.77 2.82 0.93
C THR A 38 -7.75 1.58 0.03
N LEU A 39 -7.01 0.56 0.46
CA LEU A 39 -6.91 -0.72 -0.21
C LEU A 39 -7.77 -1.72 0.56
N ILE A 40 -8.91 -2.08 -0.01
CA ILE A 40 -9.84 -3.01 0.64
C ILE A 40 -9.38 -4.43 0.33
N MET A 41 -9.15 -5.22 1.37
CA MET A 41 -8.75 -6.62 1.31
C MET A 41 -9.89 -7.51 1.80
N GLY A 42 -10.02 -8.71 1.23
CA GLY A 42 -11.05 -9.66 1.63
C GLY A 42 -12.45 -9.24 1.21
N LEU A 43 -12.56 -8.55 0.07
CA LEU A 43 -13.87 -8.13 -0.47
C LEU A 43 -14.67 -9.33 -0.98
N ASP A 44 -13.98 -10.36 -1.43
CA ASP A 44 -14.56 -11.61 -1.92
C ASP A 44 -13.66 -12.78 -1.52
N ASN A 45 -14.27 -13.91 -1.12
CA ASN A 45 -13.52 -15.14 -0.84
C ASN A 45 -12.89 -15.73 -2.11
N ASP A 46 -13.32 -15.26 -3.29
CA ASP A 46 -12.77 -15.64 -4.58
C ASP A 46 -11.66 -14.68 -5.07
N GLU A 47 -11.11 -13.82 -4.19
CA GLU A 47 -9.96 -12.97 -4.57
C GLU A 47 -8.82 -13.86 -5.07
N GLN A 48 -8.34 -13.52 -6.27
CA GLN A 48 -7.23 -14.25 -6.87
C GLN A 48 -5.90 -13.65 -6.40
N PRO A 49 -4.83 -14.46 -6.29
CA PRO A 49 -3.50 -13.95 -5.96
C PRO A 49 -3.04 -12.80 -6.86
N GLU A 50 -3.49 -12.77 -8.12
CA GLU A 50 -3.22 -11.73 -9.09
C GLU A 50 -3.69 -10.36 -8.63
N ASP A 51 -4.83 -10.25 -7.95
CA ASP A 51 -5.37 -8.97 -7.45
C ASP A 51 -4.43 -8.31 -6.44
N GLY A 52 -3.85 -9.11 -5.56
CA GLY A 52 -2.82 -8.66 -4.63
C GLY A 52 -1.55 -8.19 -5.35
N TRP A 53 -1.11 -8.94 -6.36
CA TRP A 53 0.06 -8.56 -7.16
C TRP A 53 -0.16 -7.29 -7.97
N GLU A 54 -1.34 -7.09 -8.55
CA GLU A 54 -1.69 -5.85 -9.24
C GLU A 54 -1.62 -4.64 -8.30
N THR A 55 -2.11 -4.77 -7.09
CA THR A 55 -2.03 -3.71 -6.07
C THR A 55 -0.57 -3.40 -5.70
N ILE A 56 0.26 -4.43 -5.48
CA ILE A 56 1.69 -4.28 -5.21
C ILE A 56 2.40 -3.60 -6.38
N ARG A 57 2.06 -4.00 -7.61
CA ARG A 57 2.60 -3.42 -8.84
C ARG A 57 2.24 -1.94 -8.95
N LEU A 58 0.97 -1.58 -8.77
CA LEU A 58 0.51 -0.19 -8.85
C LEU A 58 1.26 0.73 -7.89
N ILE A 59 1.42 0.32 -6.62
CA ILE A 59 2.18 1.10 -5.64
C ILE A 59 3.63 1.27 -6.10
N SER A 60 4.25 0.21 -6.62
CA SER A 60 5.65 0.22 -7.05
C SER A 60 5.86 1.05 -8.31
N GLU A 61 4.90 1.03 -9.23
CA GLU A 61 4.91 1.89 -10.41
C GLU A 61 4.77 3.36 -10.06
N LEU A 62 3.88 3.72 -9.14
CA LEU A 62 3.78 5.08 -8.62
C LEU A 62 5.10 5.57 -8.00
N GLU A 63 5.77 4.72 -7.22
CA GLU A 63 7.08 5.05 -6.64
C GLU A 63 8.15 5.30 -7.70
N ARG A 64 8.15 4.52 -8.77
CA ARG A 64 9.15 4.57 -9.85
C ARG A 64 8.87 5.68 -10.87
N GLU A 65 7.63 5.80 -11.31
CA GLU A 65 7.24 6.71 -12.39
C GLU A 65 7.00 8.14 -11.90
N GLN A 66 6.61 8.27 -10.64
CA GLN A 66 6.35 9.55 -9.98
C GLN A 66 7.22 9.70 -8.72
N PRO A 67 8.55 9.75 -8.85
CA PRO A 67 9.46 9.72 -7.70
C PRO A 67 9.29 10.90 -6.75
N GLU A 68 8.73 12.01 -7.21
CA GLU A 68 8.41 13.20 -6.37
C GLU A 68 6.99 13.15 -5.79
N ALA A 69 6.15 12.21 -6.21
CA ALA A 69 4.78 12.11 -5.72
C ALA A 69 4.74 11.71 -4.25
N MET A 70 3.81 12.32 -3.52
CA MET A 70 3.50 11.97 -2.15
C MET A 70 2.11 11.38 -2.11
N PHE A 71 2.01 10.19 -1.57
CA PHE A 71 0.74 9.53 -1.27
C PHE A 71 0.91 8.59 -0.08
N THR A 72 -0.18 8.19 0.53
CA THR A 72 -0.21 7.15 1.55
C THR A 72 -1.15 6.04 1.11
N ALA A 73 -0.88 4.82 1.53
CA ALA A 73 -1.72 3.68 1.28
C ALA A 73 -2.06 2.99 2.60
N THR A 74 -3.34 2.70 2.82
CA THR A 74 -3.82 2.05 4.04
C THR A 74 -4.60 0.81 3.68
N PRO A 75 -4.10 -0.38 4.03
CA PRO A 75 -4.86 -1.61 3.86
C PRO A 75 -5.99 -1.65 4.89
N LEU A 76 -7.20 -1.90 4.45
CA LEU A 76 -8.38 -2.09 5.29
C LEU A 76 -8.97 -3.46 5.03
N THR A 77 -9.32 -4.17 6.10
CA THR A 77 -10.09 -5.40 6.00
C THR A 77 -11.54 -5.07 5.69
N PHE A 78 -12.11 -5.77 4.72
CA PHE A 78 -13.51 -5.65 4.41
C PHE A 78 -14.38 -6.10 5.60
N VAL A 79 -15.35 -5.29 5.96
CA VAL A 79 -16.35 -5.59 6.99
C VAL A 79 -17.72 -5.56 6.31
N PRO A 80 -18.42 -6.70 6.17
CA PRO A 80 -19.74 -6.76 5.54
C PRO A 80 -20.77 -6.08 6.44
N ILE A 81 -21.34 -4.98 5.97
CA ILE A 81 -22.40 -4.22 6.64
C ILE A 81 -23.53 -3.89 5.66
N GLY A 82 -24.74 -3.67 6.17
CA GLY A 82 -25.89 -3.31 5.37
C GLY A 82 -26.29 -4.41 4.39
N LEU A 83 -26.32 -4.11 3.10
CA LEU A 83 -26.71 -5.06 2.06
C LEU A 83 -25.76 -6.26 1.94
N LEU A 84 -24.53 -6.14 2.42
CA LEU A 84 -23.50 -7.17 2.41
C LEU A 84 -23.39 -7.91 3.75
N GLU A 85 -24.30 -7.69 4.70
CA GLU A 85 -24.28 -8.27 6.04
C GLU A 85 -24.26 -9.80 6.06
N LYS A 86 -24.73 -10.43 4.99
CA LYS A 86 -24.70 -11.91 4.83
C LYS A 86 -23.39 -12.46 4.31
N SER A 87 -22.45 -11.60 3.90
CA SER A 87 -21.13 -12.02 3.45
C SER A 87 -20.30 -12.47 4.66
N GLU A 88 -19.43 -13.44 4.46
CA GLU A 88 -18.49 -13.86 5.49
C GLU A 88 -17.48 -12.77 5.78
N PHE A 89 -17.06 -12.67 7.04
CA PHE A 89 -15.95 -11.80 7.43
C PHE A 89 -14.64 -12.36 6.91
N TYR A 90 -13.83 -11.49 6.32
CA TYR A 90 -12.45 -11.83 6.01
C TYR A 90 -11.64 -11.96 7.31
N ASP A 91 -11.14 -13.15 7.57
CA ASP A 91 -10.26 -13.45 8.69
C ASP A 91 -8.83 -13.68 8.19
N MET A 92 -7.98 -12.68 8.32
CA MET A 92 -6.56 -12.79 7.95
C MET A 92 -5.83 -13.98 8.58
N GLY A 93 -6.34 -14.52 9.67
CA GLY A 93 -5.80 -15.71 10.33
C GLY A 93 -6.16 -17.02 9.63
N GLN A 94 -7.34 -17.08 9.04
CA GLN A 94 -7.92 -18.27 8.40
C GLN A 94 -7.77 -18.26 6.87
N ASP A 95 -8.08 -17.13 6.26
CA ASP A 95 -8.14 -16.97 4.80
C ASP A 95 -6.77 -16.85 4.12
N ASN A 96 -5.75 -16.77 4.86
CA ASN A 96 -4.34 -17.14 4.60
C ASN A 96 -3.78 -16.93 3.17
N ASP A 97 -4.26 -15.93 2.43
CA ASP A 97 -3.67 -15.60 1.14
C ASP A 97 -2.31 -14.89 1.33
N PRO A 98 -1.22 -15.49 0.83
CA PRO A 98 0.11 -14.90 0.93
C PRO A 98 0.22 -13.52 0.29
N THR A 99 -0.53 -13.25 -0.80
CA THR A 99 -0.45 -11.97 -1.52
C THR A 99 -1.07 -10.82 -0.74
N GLN A 100 -2.07 -11.07 0.07
CA GLN A 100 -2.67 -10.07 0.95
C GLN A 100 -1.69 -9.62 2.04
N LEU A 101 -0.93 -10.55 2.61
CA LEU A 101 0.19 -10.19 3.47
C LEU A 101 1.23 -9.36 2.71
N GLY A 102 1.45 -9.68 1.43
CA GLY A 102 2.31 -8.91 0.52
C GLY A 102 1.82 -7.48 0.32
N VAL A 103 0.53 -7.27 0.10
CA VAL A 103 -0.08 -5.93 -0.01
C VAL A 103 0.14 -5.14 1.28
N MET A 104 -0.12 -5.75 2.43
CA MET A 104 0.17 -5.11 3.73
C MET A 104 1.64 -4.75 3.87
N TYR A 105 2.54 -5.67 3.55
CA TYR A 105 3.98 -5.44 3.61
C TYR A 105 4.41 -4.30 2.71
N LYS A 106 3.97 -4.28 1.45
CA LYS A 106 4.30 -3.22 0.49
C LYS A 106 3.74 -1.86 0.89
N THR A 107 2.52 -1.80 1.39
CA THR A 107 1.93 -0.54 1.87
C THR A 107 2.67 0.04 3.08
N TRP A 108 3.04 -0.80 4.04
CA TRP A 108 3.85 -0.38 5.18
C TRP A 108 5.24 0.08 4.75
N GLN A 109 5.87 -0.68 3.86
CA GLN A 109 7.16 -0.32 3.28
C GLN A 109 7.07 1.06 2.60
N HIS A 110 6.05 1.27 1.76
CA HIS A 110 5.82 2.55 1.09
C HIS A 110 5.67 3.69 2.09
N ASN A 111 4.74 3.57 3.03
CA ASN A 111 4.42 4.64 3.97
C ASN A 111 5.63 5.04 4.83
N PHE A 112 6.37 4.07 5.35
CA PHE A 112 7.49 4.33 6.26
C PHE A 112 8.81 4.63 5.56
N LYS A 113 9.07 4.03 4.41
CA LYS A 113 10.31 4.25 3.68
C LYS A 113 10.25 5.47 2.76
N TYR A 114 9.22 5.54 1.93
CA TYR A 114 9.08 6.60 0.94
C TYR A 114 8.30 7.80 1.45
N GLY A 115 7.11 7.60 1.99
CA GLY A 115 6.20 8.67 2.40
C GLY A 115 6.82 9.58 3.45
N ILE A 116 7.31 9.00 4.54
CA ILE A 116 7.92 9.78 5.64
C ILE A 116 9.22 10.44 5.17
N GLN A 117 10.07 9.74 4.43
CA GLN A 117 11.32 10.31 3.93
C GLN A 117 11.08 11.52 3.03
N LYS A 118 10.12 11.44 2.12
CA LYS A 118 9.77 12.55 1.22
C LYS A 118 9.12 13.72 1.95
N PHE A 119 8.19 13.43 2.86
CA PHE A 119 7.59 14.46 3.71
C PHE A 119 8.67 15.23 4.47
N MET A 120 9.63 14.55 5.08
CA MET A 120 10.71 15.18 5.84
C MET A 120 11.68 15.95 4.95
N THR A 121 11.95 15.48 3.73
CA THR A 121 12.81 16.21 2.79
C THR A 121 12.15 17.51 2.34
N ARG A 122 10.84 17.52 2.11
CA ARG A 122 10.08 18.75 1.78
C ARG A 122 10.03 19.73 2.96
N THR A 123 9.79 19.25 4.17
CA THR A 123 9.72 20.10 5.37
C THR A 123 11.10 20.53 5.88
N GLY A 124 12.15 19.75 5.62
CA GLY A 124 13.53 20.01 6.06
C GLY A 124 14.28 21.12 5.31
N LYS A 125 13.64 21.78 4.33
CA LYS A 125 14.25 22.89 3.57
C LYS A 125 14.47 24.18 4.38
N HIS A 126 14.07 24.24 5.64
CA HIS A 126 14.08 25.44 6.49
C HIS A 126 15.29 25.47 7.45
N GLY A 127 16.53 25.49 6.91
CA GLY A 127 17.75 25.73 7.68
C GLY A 127 18.35 24.53 8.42
N ALA A 128 19.45 24.73 9.13
CA ALA A 128 20.20 23.67 9.81
C ALA A 128 19.37 22.95 10.90
N ALA A 129 18.60 23.69 11.68
CA ALA A 129 17.72 23.12 12.70
C ALA A 129 16.61 22.25 12.11
N GLY A 130 16.06 22.64 10.95
CA GLY A 130 15.08 21.84 10.22
C GLY A 130 15.69 20.54 9.71
N LYS A 131 16.91 20.55 9.18
CA LYS A 131 17.64 19.37 8.73
C LYS A 131 17.90 18.39 9.89
N LEU A 132 18.32 18.89 11.06
CA LEU A 132 18.58 18.05 12.22
C LEU A 132 17.31 17.37 12.73
N LYS A 133 16.19 18.13 12.84
CA LYS A 133 14.89 17.58 13.21
C LYS A 133 14.41 16.53 12.20
N ALA A 134 14.56 16.80 10.90
CA ALA A 134 14.21 15.87 9.84
C ALA A 134 15.02 14.58 9.92
N THR A 135 16.33 14.66 10.18
CA THR A 135 17.20 13.49 10.32
C THR A 135 16.83 12.65 11.55
N ALA A 136 16.61 13.29 12.70
CA ALA A 136 16.21 12.60 13.91
C ALA A 136 14.85 11.90 13.76
N PHE A 137 13.88 12.58 13.17
CA PHE A 137 12.55 12.02 12.90
C PHE A 137 12.60 10.89 11.87
N ASN A 138 13.41 11.01 10.82
CA ASN A 138 13.64 9.96 9.84
C ASN A 138 14.25 8.69 10.48
N GLY A 139 15.22 8.86 11.39
CA GLY A 139 15.78 7.76 12.15
C GLY A 139 14.74 7.04 12.99
N LEU A 140 13.91 7.81 13.73
CA LEU A 140 12.83 7.27 14.55
C LEU A 140 11.77 6.57 13.68
N ALA A 141 11.33 7.19 12.60
CA ALA A 141 10.32 6.64 11.71
C ALA A 141 10.80 5.33 11.03
N ARG A 142 12.06 5.27 10.61
CA ARG A 142 12.65 4.04 10.07
C ARG A 142 12.70 2.92 11.12
N SER A 143 13.05 3.27 12.36
CA SER A 143 13.08 2.29 13.46
C SER A 143 11.68 1.79 13.79
N LEU A 144 10.70 2.68 13.92
CA LEU A 144 9.30 2.34 14.19
C LEU A 144 8.67 1.58 13.01
N GLY A 145 8.96 1.98 11.77
CA GLY A 145 8.48 1.29 10.56
C GLY A 145 9.09 -0.09 10.38
N GLY A 146 10.33 -0.30 10.82
CA GLY A 146 11.00 -1.59 10.76
C GLY A 146 10.37 -2.66 11.66
N VAL A 147 9.75 -2.27 12.77
CA VAL A 147 9.12 -3.22 13.71
C VAL A 147 7.94 -3.95 13.06
N PRO A 148 6.95 -3.29 12.44
CA PRO A 148 5.87 -3.97 11.75
C PRO A 148 6.35 -4.83 10.57
N LEU A 149 7.27 -4.34 9.74
CA LEU A 149 7.83 -5.10 8.63
C LEU A 149 8.53 -6.37 9.12
N GLY A 150 9.36 -6.26 10.14
CA GLY A 150 10.02 -7.42 10.75
C GLY A 150 9.02 -8.38 11.43
N ALA A 151 7.89 -7.88 11.94
CA ALA A 151 6.83 -8.74 12.46
C ALA A 151 6.12 -9.51 11.33
N MET A 152 5.84 -8.85 10.21
CA MET A 152 5.25 -9.48 9.01
C MET A 152 6.18 -10.53 8.42
N GLU A 153 7.49 -10.28 8.36
CA GLU A 153 8.48 -11.26 7.91
C GLU A 153 8.53 -12.49 8.83
N ARG A 154 8.50 -12.29 10.14
CA ARG A 154 8.44 -13.40 11.11
C ARG A 154 7.14 -14.18 10.98
N TYR A 155 6.03 -13.49 10.77
CA TYR A 155 4.74 -14.11 10.53
C TYR A 155 4.77 -14.95 9.24
N ALA A 156 5.25 -14.41 8.13
CA ALA A 156 5.39 -15.11 6.86
C ALA A 156 6.19 -16.40 7.00
N ARG A 157 7.34 -16.36 7.68
CA ARG A 157 8.15 -17.56 7.96
C ARG A 157 7.41 -18.63 8.77
N ARG A 158 6.58 -18.21 9.73
CA ARG A 158 5.78 -19.15 10.53
C ARG A 158 4.63 -19.77 9.74
N LYS A 159 4.03 -19.03 8.82
CA LYS A 159 2.93 -19.51 7.97
C LYS A 159 3.41 -20.48 6.88
N GLY A 160 4.62 -20.30 6.38
CA GLY A 160 5.23 -21.23 5.45
C GLY A 160 5.86 -20.59 4.22
N ARG A 161 6.37 -21.48 3.35
CA ARG A 161 7.21 -21.07 2.21
C ARG A 161 6.53 -20.14 1.20
N GLU A 162 5.23 -20.25 1.02
CA GLU A 162 4.49 -19.40 0.08
C GLU A 162 4.46 -17.95 0.55
N HIS A 163 4.12 -17.72 1.81
CA HIS A 163 4.14 -16.39 2.41
C HIS A 163 5.55 -15.78 2.41
N GLU A 164 6.55 -16.58 2.74
CA GLU A 164 7.95 -16.14 2.70
C GLU A 164 8.37 -15.73 1.29
N ARG A 165 8.03 -16.52 0.27
CA ARG A 165 8.33 -16.22 -1.13
C ARG A 165 7.70 -14.90 -1.60
N VAL A 166 6.48 -14.61 -1.20
CA VAL A 166 5.83 -13.34 -1.54
C VAL A 166 6.63 -12.16 -0.97
N ILE A 167 7.00 -12.21 0.30
CA ILE A 167 7.78 -11.15 0.94
C ILE A 167 9.16 -11.01 0.27
N GLU A 168 9.86 -12.11 0.01
CA GLU A 168 11.17 -12.08 -0.65
C GLU A 168 11.07 -11.54 -2.08
N LYS A 169 10.03 -11.90 -2.82
CA LYS A 169 9.77 -11.33 -4.16
C LYS A 169 9.54 -9.82 -4.09
N ILE A 170 8.77 -9.34 -3.12
CA ILE A 170 8.57 -7.89 -2.95
C ILE A 170 9.90 -7.19 -2.67
N LYS A 171 10.73 -7.76 -1.82
CA LYS A 171 12.05 -7.21 -1.52
C LYS A 171 12.97 -7.20 -2.73
N ALA A 172 12.92 -8.20 -3.59
CA ALA A 172 13.79 -8.33 -4.75
C ALA A 172 13.37 -7.44 -5.93
N GLU A 173 12.06 -7.37 -6.20
CA GLU A 173 11.53 -6.78 -7.43
C GLU A 173 10.84 -5.42 -7.21
N TYR A 174 10.34 -5.17 -6.01
CA TYR A 174 9.49 -4.02 -5.69
C TYR A 174 10.04 -3.14 -4.55
N TRP A 175 11.32 -3.32 -4.24
CA TRP A 175 12.01 -2.56 -3.20
C TRP A 175 12.52 -1.18 -3.67
#